data_3ed96f35b5585618dfacf71d6cc0b382
#
_entry.id   3ed96f35b5585618dfacf71d6cc0b382
#
_cell.length_a   1.000
_cell.length_b   1.000
_cell.length_c   1.000
_cell.angle_alpha   90.00
_cell.angle_beta   90.00
_cell.angle_gamma   90.00
#
_symmetry.space_group_name_H-M   'P 1'
#
loop_
_entity.id
_entity.type
_entity.pdbx_description
1 polymer ?
#
loop_
_entity_poly.entity_id
_entity_poly.type
_entity_poly.pdbx_seq_one_letter_code
_entity_poly.pdbx_strand_id
1 'polypeptide(L)'
;MAPRNLINLENVSLSYGKGAVLDQVSLGLAEGARIGIVGRNGAGKSTLMKIIAGVEDPDEGRVTKSNSARIGILSQIDSAAPQSTVGDVVLGNREKHDWASDPRIREIFTGLFGSFDDHIFERTFASLSGGEKRRVGLAKLLIDDLDLILLDEPTNHLDVEGVAWLASHLK
;
A
#
# COMPACT_ATOMS: atom_id res chain seq x y z
N MET A 1 -20.99 -12.16 -13.29
CA MET A 1 -20.80 -12.72 -11.93
C MET A 1 -20.73 -11.58 -10.94
N ALA A 2 -21.26 -11.74 -9.74
CA ALA A 2 -21.05 -10.72 -8.69
C ALA A 2 -19.56 -10.64 -8.32
N PRO A 3 -19.02 -9.43 -8.06
CA PRO A 3 -17.63 -9.28 -7.64
C PRO A 3 -17.37 -10.02 -6.32
N ARG A 4 -16.19 -10.65 -6.21
CA ARG A 4 -15.79 -11.37 -5.00
C ARG A 4 -15.62 -10.39 -3.86
N ASN A 5 -16.23 -10.67 -2.71
CA ASN A 5 -16.00 -9.89 -1.50
C ASN A 5 -14.64 -10.27 -0.91
N LEU A 6 -13.75 -9.30 -0.73
CA LEU A 6 -12.41 -9.48 -0.21
C LEU A 6 -12.38 -9.32 1.31
N ILE A 7 -13.06 -8.29 1.81
CA ILE A 7 -13.14 -7.95 3.24
C ILE A 7 -14.52 -7.42 3.58
N ASN A 8 -15.01 -7.78 4.76
CA ASN A 8 -16.21 -7.24 5.37
C ASN A 8 -15.93 -6.82 6.82
N LEU A 9 -16.23 -5.58 7.14
CA LEU A 9 -16.25 -5.03 8.49
C LEU A 9 -17.70 -4.91 8.96
N GLU A 10 -18.00 -5.34 10.18
CA GLU A 10 -19.32 -5.31 10.78
C GLU A 10 -19.25 -4.66 12.17
N ASN A 11 -19.81 -3.44 12.30
CA ASN A 11 -19.88 -2.68 13.56
C ASN A 11 -18.54 -2.56 14.28
N VAL A 12 -17.47 -2.32 13.52
CA VAL A 12 -16.10 -2.23 14.04
C VAL A 12 -15.92 -0.93 14.83
N SER A 13 -15.49 -1.06 16.08
CA SER A 13 -15.14 0.05 16.97
C SER A 13 -13.75 -0.11 17.51
N LEU A 14 -13.03 1.01 17.66
CA LEU A 14 -11.71 1.06 18.29
C LEU A 14 -11.51 2.37 19.03
N SER A 15 -10.92 2.29 20.22
CA SER A 15 -10.65 3.45 21.08
C SER A 15 -9.21 3.47 21.56
N TYR A 16 -8.58 4.64 21.58
CA TYR A 16 -7.30 4.86 22.22
C TYR A 16 -7.52 5.69 23.50
N GLY A 17 -7.34 5.04 24.66
CA GLY A 17 -7.55 5.67 25.96
C GLY A 17 -9.01 6.07 26.17
N LYS A 18 -9.28 7.39 26.23
CA LYS A 18 -10.64 7.90 26.50
C LYS A 18 -11.41 8.31 25.22
N GLY A 19 -10.82 8.16 24.06
CA GLY A 19 -11.43 8.64 22.80
C GLY A 19 -11.72 7.51 21.82
N ALA A 20 -12.98 7.39 21.36
CA ALA A 20 -13.33 6.55 20.23
C ALA A 20 -12.71 7.11 18.95
N VAL A 21 -11.96 6.28 18.22
CA VAL A 21 -11.34 6.61 16.93
C VAL A 21 -12.19 6.05 15.79
N LEU A 22 -12.76 4.88 16.00
CA LEU A 22 -13.75 4.26 15.12
C LEU A 22 -14.96 3.89 15.97
N ASP A 23 -16.15 4.17 15.44
CA ASP A 23 -17.41 3.88 16.12
C ASP A 23 -18.37 3.19 15.15
N GLN A 24 -18.65 1.91 15.40
CA GLN A 24 -19.57 1.03 14.66
C GLN A 24 -19.42 1.09 13.13
N VAL A 25 -18.18 1.14 12.64
CA VAL A 25 -17.90 1.21 11.20
C VAL A 25 -18.24 -0.12 10.52
N SER A 26 -19.09 -0.07 9.48
CA SER A 26 -19.40 -1.22 8.63
C SER A 26 -19.04 -0.91 7.18
N LEU A 27 -18.27 -1.77 6.55
CA LEU A 27 -17.74 -1.57 5.20
C LEU A 27 -17.47 -2.90 4.51
N GLY A 28 -17.96 -3.07 3.29
CA GLY A 28 -17.60 -4.19 2.42
C GLY A 28 -16.65 -3.76 1.31
N LEU A 29 -15.57 -4.50 1.12
CA LEU A 29 -14.58 -4.29 0.06
C LEU A 29 -14.64 -5.46 -0.92
N ALA A 30 -15.06 -5.18 -2.14
CA ALA A 30 -15.14 -6.17 -3.20
C ALA A 30 -14.01 -5.99 -4.22
N GLU A 31 -13.70 -7.05 -4.95
CA GLU A 31 -12.74 -7.04 -6.05
C GLU A 31 -13.10 -5.98 -7.10
N GLY A 32 -12.11 -5.20 -7.55
CA GLY A 32 -12.27 -4.11 -8.49
C GLY A 32 -12.89 -2.83 -7.91
N ALA A 33 -13.27 -2.81 -6.63
CA ALA A 33 -13.78 -1.59 -5.99
C ALA A 33 -12.65 -0.57 -5.78
N ARG A 34 -12.97 0.71 -6.00
CA ARG A 34 -12.09 1.85 -5.67
C ARG A 34 -12.80 2.74 -4.69
N ILE A 35 -12.27 2.83 -3.46
CA ILE A 35 -12.90 3.53 -2.35
C ILE A 35 -11.97 4.61 -1.82
N GLY A 36 -12.43 5.85 -1.81
CA GLY A 36 -11.75 6.97 -1.18
C GLY A 36 -12.27 7.18 0.25
N ILE A 37 -11.35 7.16 1.23
CA ILE A 37 -11.68 7.47 2.63
C ILE A 37 -11.33 8.93 2.88
N VAL A 38 -12.34 9.75 3.17
CA VAL A 38 -12.21 11.19 3.38
C VAL A 38 -12.51 11.54 4.82
N GLY A 39 -11.73 12.45 5.40
CA GLY A 39 -11.93 12.93 6.77
C GLY A 39 -10.76 13.78 7.24
N ARG A 40 -10.96 14.50 8.36
CA ARG A 40 -9.93 15.34 8.98
C ARG A 40 -8.74 14.51 9.46
N ASN A 41 -7.58 15.15 9.65
CA ASN A 41 -6.43 14.49 10.29
C ASN A 41 -6.81 14.04 11.70
N GLY A 42 -6.44 12.82 12.08
CA GLY A 42 -6.83 12.20 13.34
C GLY A 42 -8.22 11.54 13.34
N ALA A 43 -8.98 11.57 12.23
CA ALA A 43 -10.31 10.94 12.15
C ALA A 43 -10.30 9.41 11.98
N GLY A 44 -9.20 8.72 12.26
CA GLY A 44 -9.14 7.25 12.24
C GLY A 44 -8.92 6.61 10.87
N LYS A 45 -8.63 7.39 9.79
CA LYS A 45 -8.41 6.83 8.44
C LYS A 45 -7.31 5.78 8.40
N SER A 46 -6.13 6.10 8.92
CA SER A 46 -4.98 5.19 8.98
C SER A 46 -5.25 3.99 9.89
N THR A 47 -5.99 4.19 10.98
CA THR A 47 -6.42 3.13 11.90
C THR A 47 -7.35 2.15 11.20
N LEU A 48 -8.35 2.66 10.46
CA LEU A 48 -9.24 1.83 9.66
C LEU A 48 -8.47 0.98 8.63
N MET A 49 -7.49 1.59 7.93
CA MET A 49 -6.65 0.84 6.98
C MET A 49 -5.81 -0.24 7.66
N LYS A 50 -5.28 0.01 8.87
CA LYS A 50 -4.55 -1.00 9.64
C LYS A 50 -5.43 -2.17 10.04
N ILE A 51 -6.68 -1.91 10.45
CA ILE A 51 -7.65 -2.96 10.76
C ILE A 51 -8.00 -3.77 9.51
N ILE A 52 -8.23 -3.12 8.37
CA ILE A 52 -8.47 -3.80 7.09
C ILE A 52 -7.27 -4.67 6.70
N ALA A 53 -6.05 -4.19 6.92
CA ALA A 53 -4.82 -4.94 6.66
C ALA A 53 -4.59 -6.10 7.65
N GLY A 54 -5.26 -6.12 8.80
CA GLY A 54 -5.02 -7.08 9.89
C GLY A 54 -3.75 -6.79 10.68
N VAL A 55 -3.31 -5.52 10.69
CA VAL A 55 -2.16 -5.03 11.48
C VAL A 55 -2.61 -4.64 12.89
N GLU A 56 -3.88 -4.29 13.03
CA GLU A 56 -4.51 -3.86 14.28
C GLU A 56 -5.88 -4.54 14.42
N ASP A 57 -6.18 -5.04 15.61
CA ASP A 57 -7.47 -5.67 15.90
C ASP A 57 -8.44 -4.61 16.45
N PRO A 58 -9.74 -4.66 16.09
CA PRO A 58 -10.75 -3.79 16.68
C PRO A 58 -11.08 -4.22 18.12
N ASP A 59 -11.56 -3.26 18.95
CA ASP A 59 -12.08 -3.55 20.30
C ASP A 59 -13.42 -4.29 20.23
N GLU A 60 -14.26 -3.92 19.25
CA GLU A 60 -15.59 -4.51 19.03
C GLU A 60 -15.88 -4.68 17.55
N GLY A 61 -16.87 -5.51 17.26
CA GLY A 61 -17.30 -5.83 15.89
C GLY A 61 -16.56 -7.01 15.31
N ARG A 62 -16.66 -7.16 14.00
CA ARG A 62 -16.05 -8.30 13.29
C ARG A 62 -15.39 -7.84 11.99
N VAL A 63 -14.20 -8.38 11.72
CA VAL A 63 -13.54 -8.29 10.42
C VAL A 63 -13.48 -9.68 9.80
N THR A 64 -14.08 -9.84 8.63
CA THR A 64 -14.02 -11.08 7.86
C THR A 64 -13.20 -10.84 6.60
N LYS A 65 -12.14 -11.62 6.44
CA LYS A 65 -11.25 -11.59 5.28
C LYS A 65 -11.38 -12.87 4.47
N SER A 66 -11.45 -12.77 3.15
CA SER A 66 -11.33 -13.93 2.27
C SER A 66 -9.96 -14.59 2.46
N ASN A 67 -9.93 -15.91 2.69
CA ASN A 67 -8.68 -16.65 2.96
C ASN A 67 -7.63 -16.53 1.85
N SER A 68 -8.04 -16.27 0.62
CA SER A 68 -7.14 -16.10 -0.53
C SER A 68 -6.79 -14.64 -0.81
N ALA A 69 -7.35 -13.65 -0.08
CA ALA A 69 -7.10 -12.24 -0.36
C ALA A 69 -5.70 -11.82 0.11
N ARG A 70 -4.89 -11.35 -0.85
CA ARG A 70 -3.57 -10.76 -0.60
C ARG A 70 -3.73 -9.25 -0.48
N ILE A 71 -3.37 -8.71 0.69
CA ILE A 71 -3.57 -7.29 1.02
C ILE A 71 -2.22 -6.66 1.26
N GLY A 72 -1.98 -5.51 0.62
CA GLY A 72 -0.81 -4.67 0.86
C GLY A 72 -1.19 -3.31 1.44
N ILE A 73 -0.38 -2.80 2.35
CA ILE A 73 -0.52 -1.46 2.93
C ILE A 73 0.80 -0.71 2.85
N LEU A 74 0.76 0.55 2.43
CA LEU A 74 1.94 1.37 2.20
C LEU A 74 2.81 1.58 3.46
N SER A 75 2.20 1.58 4.64
CA SER A 75 2.91 1.78 5.92
C SER A 75 3.81 0.62 6.37
N GLN A 76 3.75 -0.56 5.73
CA GLN A 76 4.51 -1.75 6.14
C GLN A 76 5.96 -1.81 5.63
N ILE A 77 6.41 -0.81 4.87
CA ILE A 77 7.71 -0.85 4.19
C ILE A 77 8.85 -0.28 5.04
N ASP A 78 8.54 0.39 6.13
CA ASP A 78 9.56 0.93 7.06
C ASP A 78 10.40 -0.16 7.77
N SER A 79 10.08 -1.45 7.56
CA SER A 79 10.74 -2.60 8.18
C SER A 79 11.78 -3.31 7.31
N ALA A 80 12.15 -2.76 6.15
CA ALA A 80 13.22 -3.34 5.34
C ALA A 80 14.56 -3.31 6.10
N ALA A 81 15.33 -4.40 6.01
CA ALA A 81 16.64 -4.44 6.64
C ALA A 81 17.53 -3.32 6.07
N PRO A 82 18.28 -2.57 6.92
CA PRO A 82 19.06 -1.42 6.46
C PRO A 82 20.05 -1.73 5.33
N GLN A 83 20.53 -2.95 5.28
CA GLN A 83 21.49 -3.43 4.28
C GLN A 83 20.85 -3.92 2.99
N SER A 84 19.53 -4.12 2.96
CA SER A 84 18.83 -4.55 1.74
C SER A 84 18.94 -3.47 0.67
N THR A 85 19.10 -3.89 -0.57
CA THR A 85 19.01 -2.99 -1.72
C THR A 85 17.56 -2.68 -2.07
N VAL A 86 17.33 -1.64 -2.87
CA VAL A 86 16.01 -1.36 -3.44
C VAL A 86 15.50 -2.57 -4.21
N GLY A 87 16.38 -3.24 -4.96
CA GLY A 87 16.05 -4.48 -5.66
C GLY A 87 15.53 -5.57 -4.73
N ASP A 88 16.23 -5.83 -3.62
CA ASP A 88 15.81 -6.82 -2.63
C ASP A 88 14.43 -6.49 -2.05
N VAL A 89 14.17 -5.22 -1.78
CA VAL A 89 12.90 -4.75 -1.18
C VAL A 89 11.74 -4.87 -2.15
N VAL A 90 11.94 -4.49 -3.41
CA VAL A 90 10.84 -4.39 -4.40
C VAL A 90 10.63 -5.69 -5.13
N LEU A 91 11.71 -6.36 -5.50
CA LEU A 91 11.67 -7.54 -6.37
C LEU A 91 11.80 -8.85 -5.59
N GLY A 92 12.31 -8.77 -4.34
CA GLY A 92 12.55 -9.95 -3.51
C GLY A 92 13.55 -10.90 -4.20
N ASN A 93 13.20 -12.18 -4.26
CA ASN A 93 14.03 -13.21 -4.86
C ASN A 93 13.83 -13.39 -6.38
N ARG A 94 13.23 -12.41 -7.08
CA ARG A 94 13.04 -12.49 -8.54
C ARG A 94 14.40 -12.38 -9.24
N GLU A 95 14.68 -13.28 -10.16
CA GLU A 95 15.89 -13.24 -10.97
C GLU A 95 15.89 -12.01 -11.90
N LYS A 96 17.09 -11.46 -12.19
CA LYS A 96 17.22 -10.24 -13.02
C LYS A 96 16.53 -10.39 -14.38
N HIS A 97 16.60 -11.55 -14.98
CA HIS A 97 15.98 -11.81 -16.30
C HIS A 97 14.43 -11.81 -16.26
N ASP A 98 13.81 -12.08 -15.11
CA ASP A 98 12.37 -12.13 -14.96
C ASP A 98 11.74 -10.71 -14.89
N TRP A 99 12.48 -9.76 -14.33
CA TRP A 99 11.95 -8.40 -14.11
C TRP A 99 12.52 -7.32 -15.02
N ALA A 100 13.77 -7.48 -15.51
CA ALA A 100 14.43 -6.44 -16.31
C ALA A 100 13.72 -6.16 -17.65
N SER A 101 13.03 -7.17 -18.20
CA SER A 101 12.22 -7.06 -19.42
C SER A 101 10.73 -6.82 -19.17
N ASP A 102 10.30 -6.79 -17.90
CA ASP A 102 8.88 -6.57 -17.58
C ASP A 102 8.48 -5.10 -17.81
N PRO A 103 7.61 -4.81 -18.79
CA PRO A 103 7.20 -3.44 -19.10
C PRO A 103 6.43 -2.79 -17.96
N ARG A 104 5.72 -3.56 -17.12
CA ARG A 104 4.97 -3.07 -15.97
C ARG A 104 5.91 -2.51 -14.90
N ILE A 105 7.01 -3.23 -14.59
CA ILE A 105 8.01 -2.77 -13.62
C ILE A 105 8.68 -1.50 -14.11
N ARG A 106 9.05 -1.45 -15.41
CA ARG A 106 9.63 -0.27 -16.04
C ARG A 106 8.69 0.93 -15.97
N GLU A 107 7.41 0.75 -16.29
CA GLU A 107 6.39 1.79 -16.21
C GLU A 107 6.25 2.35 -14.80
N ILE A 108 6.15 1.49 -13.79
CA ILE A 108 6.01 1.87 -12.39
C ILE A 108 7.22 2.69 -11.92
N PHE A 109 8.43 2.22 -12.23
CA PHE A 109 9.64 2.97 -11.83
C PHE A 109 9.77 4.29 -12.57
N THR A 110 9.49 4.33 -13.87
CA THR A 110 9.50 5.59 -14.63
C THR A 110 8.49 6.58 -14.07
N GLY A 111 7.29 6.12 -13.75
CA GLY A 111 6.23 6.98 -13.20
C GLY A 111 6.51 7.52 -11.80
N LEU A 112 7.20 6.75 -10.95
CA LEU A 112 7.49 7.14 -9.57
C LEU A 112 8.84 7.85 -9.40
N PHE A 113 9.82 7.61 -10.28
CA PHE A 113 11.17 8.14 -10.16
C PHE A 113 11.61 9.02 -11.34
N GLY A 114 10.73 9.20 -12.33
CA GLY A 114 10.99 10.00 -13.54
C GLY A 114 11.83 9.26 -14.60
N SER A 115 12.49 8.17 -14.24
CA SER A 115 13.29 7.33 -15.15
C SER A 115 13.38 5.91 -14.64
N PHE A 116 13.66 4.99 -15.57
CA PHE A 116 14.05 3.63 -15.23
C PHE A 116 15.59 3.53 -15.35
N ASP A 117 16.25 3.50 -14.20
CA ASP A 117 17.70 3.36 -14.10
C ASP A 117 18.04 2.12 -13.27
N ASP A 118 18.79 1.19 -13.85
CA ASP A 118 19.21 -0.04 -13.17
C ASP A 118 19.98 0.23 -11.87
N HIS A 119 20.71 1.34 -11.78
CA HIS A 119 21.48 1.71 -10.59
C HIS A 119 20.59 2.00 -9.37
N ILE A 120 19.31 2.35 -9.54
CA ILE A 120 18.41 2.55 -8.40
C ILE A 120 18.22 1.26 -7.61
N PHE A 121 18.23 0.10 -8.29
CA PHE A 121 18.03 -1.20 -7.65
C PHE A 121 19.22 -1.63 -6.80
N GLU A 122 20.43 -1.10 -7.08
CA GLU A 122 21.66 -1.39 -6.35
C GLU A 122 21.84 -0.52 -5.10
N ARG A 123 21.08 0.58 -4.98
CA ARG A 123 21.14 1.47 -3.81
C ARG A 123 20.63 0.76 -2.56
N THR A 124 21.35 0.93 -1.45
CA THR A 124 20.91 0.39 -0.15
C THR A 124 19.69 1.17 0.37
N PHE A 125 18.73 0.48 0.96
CA PHE A 125 17.52 1.11 1.51
C PHE A 125 17.84 2.16 2.57
N ALA A 126 18.91 1.96 3.35
CA ALA A 126 19.39 2.91 4.35
C ALA A 126 19.83 4.25 3.74
N SER A 127 20.38 4.25 2.51
CA SER A 127 20.87 5.46 1.83
C SER A 127 19.77 6.36 1.26
N LEU A 128 18.52 5.88 1.25
CA LEU A 128 17.39 6.60 0.68
C LEU A 128 16.86 7.66 1.63
N SER A 129 16.45 8.80 1.08
CA SER A 129 15.63 9.79 1.78
C SER A 129 14.25 9.21 2.15
N GLY A 130 13.55 9.81 3.10
CA GLY A 130 12.20 9.38 3.48
C GLY A 130 11.22 9.34 2.30
N GLY A 131 11.30 10.33 1.40
CA GLY A 131 10.48 10.36 0.19
C GLY A 131 10.82 9.24 -0.80
N GLU A 132 12.11 8.93 -0.99
CA GLU A 132 12.53 7.82 -1.84
C GLU A 132 12.08 6.47 -1.25
N LYS A 133 12.21 6.26 0.06
CA LYS A 133 11.71 5.06 0.75
C LYS A 133 10.22 4.86 0.51
N ARG A 134 9.44 5.94 0.59
CA ARG A 134 8.00 5.88 0.35
C ARG A 134 7.67 5.54 -1.11
N ARG A 135 8.42 6.10 -2.08
CA ARG A 135 8.29 5.74 -3.50
C ARG A 135 8.67 4.28 -3.77
N VAL A 136 9.73 3.80 -3.17
CA VAL A 136 10.12 2.36 -3.23
C VAL A 136 9.00 1.49 -2.68
N GLY A 137 8.41 1.90 -1.58
CA GLY A 137 7.29 1.22 -0.99
C GLY A 137 6.06 1.16 -1.87
N LEU A 138 5.74 2.26 -2.50
CA LEU A 138 4.63 2.32 -3.44
C LEU A 138 4.92 1.44 -4.67
N ALA A 139 6.16 1.48 -5.21
CA ALA A 139 6.58 0.61 -6.30
C ALA A 139 6.38 -0.87 -5.95
N LYS A 140 6.82 -1.29 -4.75
CA LYS A 140 6.63 -2.66 -4.27
C LYS A 140 5.15 -3.08 -4.29
N LEU A 141 4.27 -2.26 -3.71
CA LEU A 141 2.84 -2.55 -3.66
C LEU A 141 2.20 -2.67 -5.04
N LEU A 142 2.64 -1.82 -6.00
CA LEU A 142 2.10 -1.84 -7.35
C LEU A 142 2.65 -3.00 -8.20
N ILE A 143 3.84 -3.52 -7.87
CA ILE A 143 4.47 -4.66 -8.55
C ILE A 143 3.98 -5.98 -7.99
N ASP A 144 3.69 -6.04 -6.69
CA ASP A 144 3.17 -7.25 -6.06
C ASP A 144 1.78 -7.60 -6.61
N ASP A 145 1.51 -8.89 -6.71
CA ASP A 145 0.23 -9.40 -7.17
C ASP A 145 -0.77 -9.42 -5.99
N LEU A 146 -1.35 -8.25 -5.71
CA LEU A 146 -2.26 -8.02 -4.58
C LEU A 146 -3.71 -7.90 -5.05
N ASP A 147 -4.64 -8.45 -4.26
CA ASP A 147 -6.08 -8.32 -4.49
C ASP A 147 -6.64 -7.00 -3.93
N LEU A 148 -5.97 -6.43 -2.92
CA LEU A 148 -6.33 -5.15 -2.30
C LEU A 148 -5.08 -4.36 -1.93
N ILE A 149 -5.02 -3.10 -2.37
CA ILE A 149 -3.97 -2.15 -2.01
C ILE A 149 -4.58 -1.04 -1.14
N LEU A 150 -3.96 -0.81 0.02
CA LEU A 150 -4.34 0.25 0.95
C LEU A 150 -3.29 1.36 0.91
N LEU A 151 -3.72 2.55 0.48
CA LEU A 151 -2.84 3.70 0.29
C LEU A 151 -3.23 4.83 1.26
N ASP A 152 -2.37 5.07 2.25
CA ASP A 152 -2.52 6.18 3.19
C ASP A 152 -1.68 7.36 2.73
N GLU A 153 -2.34 8.44 2.30
CA GLU A 153 -1.72 9.66 1.77
C GLU A 153 -0.61 9.38 0.73
N PRO A 154 -0.91 8.61 -0.35
CA PRO A 154 0.13 8.11 -1.27
C PRO A 154 0.81 9.21 -2.09
N THR A 155 0.21 10.40 -2.15
CA THR A 155 0.74 11.55 -2.87
C THR A 155 1.80 12.33 -2.10
N ASN A 156 1.93 12.09 -0.79
CA ASN A 156 2.98 12.71 0.00
C ASN A 156 4.36 12.27 -0.52
N HIS A 157 5.24 13.23 -0.74
CA HIS A 157 6.59 13.04 -1.30
C HIS A 157 6.65 12.65 -2.79
N LEU A 158 5.54 12.74 -3.53
CA LEU A 158 5.54 12.71 -4.98
C LEU A 158 5.55 14.15 -5.52
N ASP A 159 6.23 14.36 -6.64
CA ASP A 159 6.09 15.57 -7.44
C ASP A 159 4.77 15.56 -8.23
N VAL A 160 4.48 16.67 -8.91
CA VAL A 160 3.23 16.82 -9.67
C VAL A 160 3.07 15.73 -10.75
N GLU A 161 4.18 15.35 -11.38
CA GLU A 161 4.20 14.34 -12.44
C GLU A 161 3.92 12.95 -11.86
N GLY A 162 4.55 12.60 -10.74
CA GLY A 162 4.32 11.35 -10.02
C GLY A 162 2.88 11.22 -9.49
N VAL A 163 2.29 12.33 -9.00
CA VAL A 163 0.88 12.36 -8.59
C VAL A 163 -0.05 12.11 -9.78
N ALA A 164 0.21 12.79 -10.92
CA ALA A 164 -0.60 12.65 -12.13
C ALA A 164 -0.50 11.21 -12.69
N TRP A 165 0.71 10.65 -12.71
CA TRP A 165 0.93 9.28 -13.13
C TRP A 165 0.20 8.29 -12.22
N LEU A 166 0.35 8.39 -10.89
CA LEU A 166 -0.31 7.51 -9.92
C LEU A 166 -1.83 7.57 -10.08
N ALA A 167 -2.40 8.76 -10.20
CA ALA A 167 -3.83 8.95 -10.42
C ALA A 167 -4.32 8.29 -11.72
N SER A 168 -3.48 8.25 -12.76
CA SER A 168 -3.78 7.55 -14.01
C SER A 168 -3.65 6.03 -13.88
N HIS A 169 -2.62 5.57 -13.18
CA HIS A 169 -2.31 4.15 -12.98
C HIS A 169 -3.36 3.42 -12.12
N LEU A 170 -3.99 4.14 -11.19
CA LEU A 170 -5.04 3.60 -10.32
C LEU A 170 -6.45 3.61 -10.95
N LYS A 171 -6.62 4.09 -12.19
CA LYS A 171 -7.90 4.06 -12.91
C LYS A 171 -8.16 2.71 -13.56
#